data_9a0116c3a03f32a00748ee44bc80eea3
#
_entry.id   9a0116c3a03f32a00748ee44bc80eea3
#
_cell.length_a   1.000
_cell.length_b   1.000
_cell.length_c   1.000
_cell.angle_alpha   90.00
_cell.angle_beta   90.00
_cell.angle_gamma   90.00
#
_symmetry.space_group_name_H-M   'P 1'
#
loop_
_entity.id
_entity.type
_entity.pdbx_description
1 polymer ?
#
loop_
_entity_poly.entity_id
_entity_poly.type
_entity_poly.pdbx_seq_one_letter_code
_entity_poly.pdbx_strand_id
1 'polypeptide(L)'
;MPYATKKPDITGTWLAHALWPLFLAVFLAGSCEAFAKTQEPKMPKIASASAIVVSVPIGQVLFEKSADDVRPVASLSKLMSAIVFMESCKQVDLSALHQMNSENRFLAKGGDHSRLTTNWSYSHLDLLKAALMRSDNRAMPALMDSCGMRLQEFAMRMNMKAQELGLKNTSFSEPNGLSQYNVSTAREYTKVMLEASRFPILNQIMQTKKDVITAWKNGRSQKISVGNTDVLLGRKGVDVIAAKTGYTDIARYCFTILNRLVDNSTVAMVFLGAEGKHTRFGDFSRVHKWLSERMAEYFADEQSAVEFGT
;
A
#
# COMPACT_ATOMS: atom_id res chain seq x y z
N MET A 1 17.66 62.41 30.35
CA MET A 1 18.85 63.17 30.00
C MET A 1 19.32 62.68 28.66
N PRO A 2 19.42 63.56 27.68
CA PRO A 2 19.72 63.23 26.29
C PRO A 2 21.20 63.48 25.94
N TYR A 3 21.72 62.73 25.00
CA TYR A 3 22.88 63.23 24.22
C TYR A 3 22.65 62.96 22.72
N ALA A 4 22.45 64.03 22.01
CA ALA A 4 22.60 64.19 20.58
C ALA A 4 24.04 64.58 20.25
N THR A 5 24.52 64.18 19.06
CA THR A 5 25.48 64.90 18.18
C THR A 5 25.80 63.95 17.01
N LYS A 6 25.91 64.27 15.82
CA LYS A 6 26.08 65.38 14.91
C LYS A 6 26.58 64.80 13.59
N LYS A 7 25.95 65.13 12.52
CA LYS A 7 26.52 64.92 11.14
C LYS A 7 27.73 65.82 10.95
N PRO A 8 28.60 65.49 9.98
CA PRO A 8 29.07 66.57 9.09
C PRO A 8 28.78 66.21 7.62
N ASP A 9 28.37 67.27 7.00
CA ASP A 9 28.23 67.53 5.56
C ASP A 9 29.59 67.94 5.03
N ILE A 10 30.02 67.45 3.85
CA ILE A 10 31.03 68.09 3.04
C ILE A 10 30.71 67.85 1.56
N THR A 11 30.26 68.89 0.95
CA THR A 11 30.20 69.13 -0.50
C THR A 11 31.62 69.31 -1.08
N GLY A 12 31.87 68.76 -2.26
CA GLY A 12 33.10 68.96 -2.98
C GLY A 12 33.02 68.51 -4.45
N THR A 13 32.58 69.40 -5.29
CA THR A 13 32.68 69.34 -6.75
C THR A 13 34.11 69.37 -7.23
N TRP A 14 34.50 68.56 -8.21
CA TRP A 14 35.50 68.84 -9.23
C TRP A 14 35.17 68.19 -10.56
N LEU A 15 35.28 68.97 -11.61
CA LEU A 15 35.04 68.74 -13.05
C LEU A 15 36.19 67.96 -13.71
N ALA A 16 35.82 67.28 -14.77
CA ALA A 16 36.46 67.07 -16.05
C ALA A 16 37.74 66.24 -16.15
N HIS A 17 37.70 65.17 -16.95
CA HIS A 17 38.30 65.15 -18.30
C HIS A 17 37.88 63.86 -19.03
N ALA A 18 37.40 64.05 -20.25
CA ALA A 18 37.12 63.06 -21.23
C ALA A 18 38.41 62.45 -21.80
N LEU A 19 38.43 61.07 -21.88
CA LEU A 19 39.19 60.41 -22.95
C LEU A 19 38.47 59.04 -23.21
N TRP A 20 37.95 58.98 -24.42
CA TRP A 20 37.49 57.74 -25.02
C TRP A 20 38.68 56.89 -25.44
N PRO A 21 38.60 55.55 -25.25
CA PRO A 21 38.91 54.68 -26.37
C PRO A 21 37.80 53.69 -26.66
N LEU A 22 37.52 53.59 -27.95
CA LEU A 22 36.79 52.49 -28.57
C LEU A 22 37.30 51.13 -28.04
N PHE A 23 36.46 50.38 -27.38
CA PHE A 23 36.65 48.95 -27.24
C PHE A 23 35.50 48.21 -27.92
N LEU A 24 35.95 47.45 -28.90
CA LEU A 24 35.33 46.42 -29.70
C LEU A 24 34.25 45.66 -28.93
N ALA A 25 32.99 45.78 -29.30
CA ALA A 25 31.91 44.91 -28.86
C ALA A 25 32.10 43.55 -29.55
N VAL A 26 32.77 42.64 -28.91
CA VAL A 26 32.69 41.20 -29.23
C VAL A 26 31.33 40.75 -28.79
N PHE A 27 30.42 40.54 -29.71
CA PHE A 27 29.19 39.81 -29.54
C PHE A 27 29.56 38.36 -29.17
N LEU A 28 29.67 38.06 -27.91
CA LEU A 28 29.48 36.73 -27.40
C LEU A 28 28.00 36.39 -27.52
N ALA A 29 27.63 35.87 -28.68
CA ALA A 29 26.39 35.08 -28.81
C ALA A 29 26.53 33.86 -27.90
N GLY A 30 26.24 34.09 -26.61
CA GLY A 30 26.02 32.98 -25.70
C GLY A 30 24.82 32.20 -26.21
N SER A 31 25.08 31.04 -26.75
CA SER A 31 24.09 29.99 -27.00
C SER A 31 23.38 29.74 -25.67
N CYS A 32 22.22 30.42 -25.51
CA CYS A 32 21.25 30.05 -24.52
C CYS A 32 20.72 28.67 -24.97
N GLU A 33 21.45 27.62 -24.61
CA GLU A 33 20.90 26.27 -24.73
C GLU A 33 19.63 26.28 -23.88
N ALA A 34 18.50 26.27 -24.59
CA ALA A 34 17.20 26.09 -24.01
C ALA A 34 17.25 24.71 -23.31
N PHE A 35 17.46 24.74 -22.00
CA PHE A 35 17.12 23.56 -21.17
C PHE A 35 15.69 23.20 -21.53
N ALA A 36 15.53 22.16 -22.32
CA ALA A 36 14.25 21.59 -22.59
C ALA A 36 13.67 21.21 -21.22
N LYS A 37 12.71 22.04 -20.74
CA LYS A 37 11.91 21.67 -19.56
C LYS A 37 11.32 20.31 -19.87
N THR A 38 11.91 19.26 -19.31
CA THR A 38 11.32 17.93 -19.28
C THR A 38 9.94 18.13 -18.68
N GLN A 39 8.91 17.89 -19.48
CA GLN A 39 7.54 18.13 -19.06
C GLN A 39 7.21 17.03 -18.05
N GLU A 40 7.01 17.39 -16.77
CA GLU A 40 6.68 16.39 -15.74
C GLU A 40 5.59 15.42 -16.24
N PRO A 41 5.78 14.10 -16.03
CA PRO A 41 4.82 13.10 -16.48
C PRO A 41 3.44 13.42 -15.96
N LYS A 42 2.47 13.47 -16.85
CA LYS A 42 1.08 13.80 -16.51
C LYS A 42 0.53 12.81 -15.49
N MET A 43 -0.06 13.35 -14.40
CA MET A 43 -0.69 12.55 -13.35
C MET A 43 -1.63 11.48 -13.92
N PRO A 44 -1.54 10.22 -13.44
CA PRO A 44 -2.34 9.13 -13.99
C PRO A 44 -3.82 9.31 -13.67
N LYS A 45 -4.67 9.14 -14.68
CA LYS A 45 -6.12 9.05 -14.48
C LYS A 45 -6.47 7.65 -14.01
N ILE A 46 -7.04 7.51 -12.81
CA ILE A 46 -7.48 6.24 -12.23
C ILE A 46 -9.00 6.19 -12.06
N ALA A 47 -9.55 4.99 -12.17
CA ALA A 47 -10.98 4.73 -12.08
C ALA A 47 -11.43 4.34 -10.68
N SER A 48 -10.53 3.86 -9.79
CA SER A 48 -10.85 3.64 -8.38
C SER A 48 -11.40 4.91 -7.75
N ALA A 49 -12.41 4.78 -6.90
CA ALA A 49 -13.07 5.92 -6.26
C ALA A 49 -12.11 6.64 -5.31
N SER A 50 -11.28 5.89 -4.59
CA SER A 50 -10.29 6.41 -3.66
C SER A 50 -8.95 5.69 -3.86
N ALA A 51 -7.84 6.42 -3.82
CA ALA A 51 -6.51 5.82 -3.92
C ALA A 51 -5.42 6.68 -3.27
N ILE A 52 -4.32 6.02 -2.92
CA ILE A 52 -3.10 6.67 -2.44
C ILE A 52 -1.87 5.87 -2.84
N VAL A 53 -0.76 6.58 -3.02
CA VAL A 53 0.59 6.03 -3.19
C VAL A 53 1.52 6.74 -2.23
N VAL A 54 2.22 5.97 -1.41
CA VAL A 54 3.14 6.49 -0.40
C VAL A 54 4.52 5.84 -0.59
N SER A 55 5.56 6.64 -0.63
CA SER A 55 6.95 6.18 -0.51
C SER A 55 7.19 5.69 0.91
N VAL A 56 7.46 4.38 1.08
CA VAL A 56 7.60 3.77 2.41
C VAL A 56 8.81 4.32 3.20
N PRO A 57 10.01 4.50 2.59
CA PRO A 57 11.17 4.94 3.35
C PRO A 57 11.02 6.32 3.98
N ILE A 58 10.30 7.23 3.34
CA ILE A 58 10.20 8.64 3.76
C ILE A 58 8.79 9.08 4.12
N GLY A 59 7.77 8.21 3.95
CA GLY A 59 6.37 8.52 4.25
C GLY A 59 5.73 9.57 3.33
N GLN A 60 6.39 9.95 2.22
CA GLN A 60 5.89 10.96 1.30
C GLN A 60 4.72 10.42 0.47
N VAL A 61 3.65 11.21 0.36
CA VAL A 61 2.55 10.94 -0.56
C VAL A 61 2.99 11.34 -1.97
N LEU A 62 3.04 10.37 -2.88
CA LEU A 62 3.42 10.57 -4.28
C LEU A 62 2.20 10.82 -5.18
N PHE A 63 1.06 10.20 -4.84
CA PHE A 63 -0.20 10.34 -5.54
C PHE A 63 -1.36 10.13 -4.57
N GLU A 64 -2.44 10.87 -4.73
CA GLU A 64 -3.68 10.64 -4.00
C GLU A 64 -4.92 11.07 -4.78
N LYS A 65 -6.03 10.41 -4.49
CA LYS A 65 -7.37 10.74 -4.98
C LYS A 65 -8.37 10.34 -3.90
N SER A 66 -9.10 11.32 -3.35
CA SER A 66 -10.10 11.07 -2.28
C SER A 66 -9.57 10.11 -1.20
N ALA A 67 -8.29 10.28 -0.80
CA ALA A 67 -7.57 9.32 0.03
C ALA A 67 -8.13 9.21 1.45
N ASP A 68 -8.87 10.20 1.89
CA ASP A 68 -9.47 10.30 3.23
C ASP A 68 -10.97 9.96 3.24
N ASP A 69 -11.57 9.62 2.08
CA ASP A 69 -12.94 9.13 2.02
C ASP A 69 -13.07 7.80 2.75
N VAL A 70 -13.99 7.72 3.72
CA VAL A 70 -14.32 6.48 4.44
C VAL A 70 -15.10 5.56 3.51
N ARG A 71 -14.58 4.36 3.28
CA ARG A 71 -15.17 3.38 2.37
C ARG A 71 -15.11 1.96 2.94
N PRO A 72 -16.09 1.10 2.61
CA PRO A 72 -15.98 -0.32 2.89
C PRO A 72 -14.73 -0.92 2.20
N VAL A 73 -13.98 -1.75 2.93
CA VAL A 73 -12.68 -2.29 2.46
C VAL A 73 -12.75 -3.75 2.04
N ALA A 74 -13.90 -4.38 2.15
CA ALA A 74 -14.12 -5.78 1.80
C ALA A 74 -13.06 -6.70 2.44
N SER A 75 -12.63 -7.75 1.72
CA SER A 75 -11.63 -8.72 2.20
C SER A 75 -10.23 -8.15 2.44
N LEU A 76 -9.97 -6.87 2.26
CA LEU A 76 -8.76 -6.27 2.80
C LEU A 76 -8.76 -6.42 4.34
N SER A 77 -9.93 -6.42 5.01
CA SER A 77 -10.08 -6.67 6.45
C SER A 77 -9.30 -7.88 6.95
N LYS A 78 -9.09 -8.91 6.11
CA LYS A 78 -8.31 -10.10 6.46
C LYS A 78 -6.84 -9.80 6.79
N LEU A 79 -6.29 -8.64 6.37
CA LEU A 79 -4.96 -8.21 6.81
C LEU A 79 -4.96 -7.85 8.29
N MET A 80 -5.93 -7.03 8.74
CA MET A 80 -6.08 -6.70 10.15
C MET A 80 -6.37 -7.96 10.98
N SER A 81 -7.19 -8.87 10.47
CA SER A 81 -7.46 -10.15 11.13
C SER A 81 -6.22 -11.01 11.27
N ALA A 82 -5.37 -11.06 10.24
CA ALA A 82 -4.11 -11.79 10.29
C ALA A 82 -3.14 -11.16 11.30
N ILE A 83 -3.04 -9.83 11.39
CA ILE A 83 -2.25 -9.12 12.40
C ILE A 83 -2.73 -9.52 13.80
N VAL A 84 -4.04 -9.41 14.07
CA VAL A 84 -4.63 -9.75 15.37
C VAL A 84 -4.39 -11.22 15.72
N PHE A 85 -4.53 -12.14 14.76
CA PHE A 85 -4.20 -13.54 14.96
C PHE A 85 -2.74 -13.72 15.38
N MET A 86 -1.80 -13.11 14.66
CA MET A 86 -0.36 -13.21 14.94
C MET A 86 0.04 -12.59 16.28
N GLU A 87 -0.63 -11.56 16.76
CA GLU A 87 -0.28 -10.85 18.00
C GLU A 87 -1.04 -11.33 19.22
N SER A 88 -2.31 -11.70 19.07
CA SER A 88 -3.21 -11.94 20.20
C SER A 88 -3.34 -13.43 20.56
N CYS A 89 -3.06 -14.33 19.64
CA CYS A 89 -3.05 -15.76 19.93
C CYS A 89 -1.71 -16.13 20.53
N LYS A 90 -1.66 -16.22 21.85
CA LYS A 90 -0.43 -16.58 22.58
C LYS A 90 0.15 -17.90 22.04
N GLN A 91 1.45 -17.87 21.71
CA GLN A 91 2.19 -19.05 21.22
C GLN A 91 1.57 -19.67 19.96
N VAL A 92 1.38 -18.85 18.92
CA VAL A 92 0.87 -19.33 17.63
C VAL A 92 1.77 -20.44 17.09
N ASP A 93 1.33 -21.70 17.26
CA ASP A 93 1.88 -22.81 16.51
C ASP A 93 1.21 -22.86 15.14
N LEU A 94 1.94 -22.46 14.10
CA LEU A 94 1.43 -22.47 12.72
C LEU A 94 1.16 -23.89 12.19
N SER A 95 1.73 -24.93 12.82
CA SER A 95 1.50 -26.34 12.47
C SER A 95 0.29 -26.95 13.18
N ALA A 96 -0.20 -26.32 14.26
CA ALA A 96 -1.34 -26.82 15.02
C ALA A 96 -2.60 -26.90 14.13
N LEU A 97 -3.32 -28.01 14.29
CA LEU A 97 -4.51 -28.29 13.51
C LEU A 97 -5.76 -27.75 14.21
N HIS A 98 -6.57 -27.03 13.48
CA HIS A 98 -7.90 -26.60 13.90
C HIS A 98 -8.97 -27.28 13.05
N GLN A 99 -10.00 -27.85 13.71
CA GLN A 99 -11.12 -28.48 13.01
C GLN A 99 -12.16 -27.46 12.62
N MET A 100 -12.43 -27.33 11.32
CA MET A 100 -13.47 -26.49 10.78
C MET A 100 -14.85 -26.93 11.29
N ASN A 101 -15.60 -26.03 11.89
CA ASN A 101 -16.92 -26.28 12.45
C ASN A 101 -18.06 -25.57 11.71
N SER A 102 -19.31 -25.76 12.17
CA SER A 102 -20.50 -25.15 11.57
C SER A 102 -20.56 -23.63 11.79
N GLU A 103 -20.01 -23.11 12.90
CA GLU A 103 -19.96 -21.67 13.18
C GLU A 103 -19.00 -20.95 12.23
N ASN A 104 -17.83 -21.53 11.95
CA ASN A 104 -16.90 -20.97 10.94
C ASN A 104 -17.58 -20.86 9.57
N ARG A 105 -18.39 -21.87 9.20
CA ARG A 105 -19.20 -21.83 7.98
C ARG A 105 -20.29 -20.76 8.05
N PHE A 106 -20.96 -20.62 9.17
CA PHE A 106 -22.04 -19.63 9.36
C PHE A 106 -21.50 -18.21 9.24
N LEU A 107 -20.38 -17.89 9.89
CA LEU A 107 -19.73 -16.57 9.82
C LEU A 107 -19.19 -16.22 8.43
N ALA A 108 -19.01 -17.22 7.57
CA ALA A 108 -18.62 -17.05 6.18
C ALA A 108 -19.81 -16.90 5.21
N LYS A 109 -21.06 -16.90 5.70
CA LYS A 109 -22.27 -16.85 4.89
C LYS A 109 -22.34 -15.55 4.11
N GLY A 110 -22.63 -15.66 2.82
CA GLY A 110 -22.66 -14.51 1.89
C GLY A 110 -21.32 -14.23 1.22
N GLY A 111 -20.25 -14.96 1.58
CA GLY A 111 -18.97 -14.91 0.91
C GLY A 111 -18.84 -15.95 -0.20
N ASP A 112 -17.76 -15.81 -0.96
CA ASP A 112 -17.44 -16.65 -2.10
C ASP A 112 -17.23 -18.14 -1.73
N HIS A 113 -17.23 -19.03 -2.72
CA HIS A 113 -17.09 -20.47 -2.57
C HIS A 113 -15.81 -20.87 -1.83
N SER A 114 -15.93 -21.28 -0.57
CA SER A 114 -14.83 -21.80 0.23
C SER A 114 -14.46 -23.23 -0.21
N ARG A 115 -13.16 -23.52 -0.20
CA ARG A 115 -12.62 -24.87 -0.37
C ARG A 115 -12.38 -25.57 0.97
N LEU A 116 -12.58 -24.89 2.09
CA LEU A 116 -12.45 -25.45 3.42
C LEU A 116 -13.75 -26.14 3.80
N THR A 117 -13.66 -27.42 4.13
CA THR A 117 -14.83 -28.27 4.41
C THR A 117 -15.02 -28.47 5.92
N THR A 118 -16.25 -28.36 6.41
CA THR A 118 -16.62 -28.62 7.79
C THR A 118 -16.23 -30.06 8.21
N ASN A 119 -15.82 -30.24 9.47
CA ASN A 119 -15.32 -31.50 10.05
C ASN A 119 -14.01 -32.00 9.44
N TRP A 120 -13.26 -31.16 8.75
CA TRP A 120 -11.87 -31.36 8.38
C TRP A 120 -10.98 -30.40 9.16
N SER A 121 -9.77 -30.82 9.48
CA SER A 121 -8.79 -30.01 10.19
C SER A 121 -7.76 -29.44 9.21
N TYR A 122 -7.33 -28.24 9.48
CA TYR A 122 -6.32 -27.51 8.70
C TYR A 122 -5.29 -26.91 9.66
N SER A 123 -4.03 -26.85 9.25
CA SER A 123 -3.04 -26.12 10.03
C SER A 123 -3.35 -24.60 10.04
N HIS A 124 -2.91 -23.89 11.08
CA HIS A 124 -3.04 -22.44 11.12
C HIS A 124 -2.35 -21.79 9.91
N LEU A 125 -1.20 -22.34 9.48
CA LEU A 125 -0.53 -21.91 8.27
C LEU A 125 -1.41 -22.07 7.03
N ASP A 126 -2.06 -23.21 6.88
CA ASP A 126 -2.95 -23.48 5.75
C ASP A 126 -4.21 -22.59 5.76
N LEU A 127 -4.72 -22.27 6.95
CA LEU A 127 -5.81 -21.30 7.10
C LEU A 127 -5.36 -19.89 6.71
N LEU A 128 -4.16 -19.45 7.11
CA LEU A 128 -3.60 -18.16 6.67
C LEU A 128 -3.42 -18.13 5.14
N LYS A 129 -2.91 -19.20 4.53
CA LYS A 129 -2.80 -19.33 3.06
C LYS A 129 -4.16 -19.22 2.39
N ALA A 130 -5.16 -19.92 2.88
CA ALA A 130 -6.52 -19.85 2.34
C ALA A 130 -7.10 -18.43 2.45
N ALA A 131 -6.89 -17.74 3.58
CA ALA A 131 -7.39 -16.39 3.84
C ALA A 131 -6.69 -15.33 2.97
N LEU A 132 -5.36 -15.35 2.91
CA LEU A 132 -4.59 -14.26 2.30
C LEU A 132 -4.39 -14.44 0.80
N MET A 133 -4.17 -15.66 0.32
CA MET A 133 -4.01 -15.93 -1.12
C MET A 133 -5.36 -15.97 -1.83
N ARG A 134 -6.27 -16.87 -1.37
CA ARG A 134 -7.54 -17.11 -2.06
C ARG A 134 -8.67 -16.21 -1.54
N SER A 135 -8.46 -15.53 -0.42
CA SER A 135 -9.51 -14.73 0.25
C SER A 135 -10.67 -15.60 0.78
N ASP A 136 -10.39 -16.85 1.18
CA ASP A 136 -11.40 -17.78 1.69
C ASP A 136 -12.06 -17.22 2.96
N ASN A 137 -13.39 -17.15 2.98
CA ASN A 137 -14.14 -16.52 4.06
C ASN A 137 -14.33 -17.39 5.29
N ARG A 138 -14.05 -18.71 5.22
CA ARG A 138 -14.09 -19.61 6.39
C ARG A 138 -12.79 -19.60 7.17
N ALA A 139 -11.70 -19.15 6.56
CA ALA A 139 -10.38 -19.24 7.15
C ALA A 139 -10.18 -18.31 8.35
N MET A 140 -10.59 -17.04 8.27
CA MET A 140 -10.44 -16.11 9.39
C MET A 140 -11.33 -16.45 10.60
N PRO A 141 -12.62 -16.83 10.43
CA PRO A 141 -13.40 -17.36 11.54
C PRO A 141 -12.77 -18.60 12.20
N ALA A 142 -12.15 -19.49 11.42
CA ALA A 142 -11.47 -20.66 11.98
C ALA A 142 -10.21 -20.28 12.78
N LEU A 143 -9.42 -19.32 12.29
CA LEU A 143 -8.28 -18.78 13.03
C LEU A 143 -8.72 -18.06 14.31
N MET A 144 -9.78 -17.27 14.26
CA MET A 144 -10.38 -16.64 15.43
C MET A 144 -10.81 -17.69 16.48
N ASP A 145 -11.53 -18.71 16.05
CA ASP A 145 -12.02 -19.79 16.89
C ASP A 145 -10.87 -20.60 17.51
N SER A 146 -9.79 -20.85 16.75
CA SER A 146 -8.59 -21.51 17.25
C SER A 146 -7.87 -20.75 18.36
N CYS A 147 -8.08 -19.45 18.45
CA CYS A 147 -7.60 -18.61 19.55
C CYS A 147 -8.56 -18.61 20.77
N GLY A 148 -9.66 -19.35 20.73
CA GLY A 148 -10.70 -19.34 21.75
C GLY A 148 -11.49 -18.01 21.81
N MET A 149 -11.47 -17.20 20.75
CA MET A 149 -12.14 -15.90 20.72
C MET A 149 -13.51 -16.01 20.04
N ARG A 150 -14.47 -15.27 20.54
CA ARG A 150 -15.75 -15.04 19.87
C ARG A 150 -15.68 -13.83 18.94
N LEU A 151 -16.65 -13.73 18.03
CA LEU A 151 -16.70 -12.68 17.02
C LEU A 151 -16.54 -11.26 17.59
N GLN A 152 -17.29 -10.95 18.67
CA GLN A 152 -17.26 -9.62 19.29
C GLN A 152 -15.89 -9.30 19.89
N GLU A 153 -15.25 -10.26 20.56
CA GLU A 153 -13.93 -10.09 21.13
C GLU A 153 -12.89 -9.89 20.04
N PHE A 154 -12.93 -10.70 18.98
CA PHE A 154 -11.99 -10.56 17.87
C PHE A 154 -12.14 -9.23 17.14
N ALA A 155 -13.38 -8.80 16.86
CA ALA A 155 -13.64 -7.50 16.27
C ALA A 155 -13.17 -6.33 17.19
N MET A 156 -13.37 -6.46 18.50
CA MET A 156 -12.83 -5.50 19.47
C MET A 156 -11.31 -5.41 19.38
N ARG A 157 -10.59 -6.53 19.31
CA ARG A 157 -9.12 -6.54 19.14
C ARG A 157 -8.68 -5.92 17.83
N MET A 158 -9.41 -6.16 16.72
CA MET A 158 -9.14 -5.48 15.44
C MET A 158 -9.27 -3.96 15.58
N ASN A 159 -10.28 -3.48 16.30
CA ASN A 159 -10.48 -2.04 16.54
C ASN A 159 -9.45 -1.46 17.52
N MET A 160 -9.05 -2.20 18.55
CA MET A 160 -7.93 -1.81 19.43
C MET A 160 -6.63 -1.66 18.64
N LYS A 161 -6.31 -2.61 17.75
CA LYS A 161 -5.15 -2.51 16.86
C LYS A 161 -5.26 -1.33 15.89
N ALA A 162 -6.44 -1.04 15.38
CA ALA A 162 -6.66 0.16 14.58
C ALA A 162 -6.36 1.45 15.38
N GLN A 163 -6.77 1.53 16.64
CA GLN A 163 -6.45 2.65 17.53
C GLN A 163 -4.94 2.75 17.82
N GLU A 164 -4.26 1.64 18.09
CA GLU A 164 -2.80 1.59 18.28
C GLU A 164 -2.03 2.12 17.06
N LEU A 165 -2.53 1.83 15.85
CA LEU A 165 -1.97 2.34 14.59
C LEU A 165 -2.38 3.79 14.29
N GLY A 166 -3.20 4.42 15.15
CA GLY A 166 -3.69 5.78 14.96
C GLY A 166 -4.67 5.93 13.80
N LEU A 167 -5.51 4.90 13.55
CA LEU A 167 -6.50 4.89 12.47
C LEU A 167 -7.82 5.40 13.01
N LYS A 168 -8.14 6.66 12.75
CA LYS A 168 -9.32 7.34 13.31
C LYS A 168 -10.62 7.07 12.55
N ASN A 169 -10.48 6.73 11.26
CA ASN A 169 -11.58 6.50 10.33
C ASN A 169 -11.72 5.02 9.94
N THR A 170 -11.08 4.12 10.71
CA THR A 170 -11.06 2.68 10.46
C THR A 170 -11.83 1.96 11.54
N SER A 171 -12.76 1.09 11.15
CA SER A 171 -13.48 0.21 12.06
C SER A 171 -13.77 -1.15 11.43
N PHE A 172 -13.89 -2.17 12.29
CA PHE A 172 -14.16 -3.53 11.90
C PHE A 172 -15.29 -4.12 12.76
N SER A 173 -16.24 -4.76 12.14
CA SER A 173 -17.36 -5.47 12.79
C SER A 173 -17.21 -7.00 12.74
N GLU A 174 -16.32 -7.51 11.85
CA GLU A 174 -16.10 -8.95 11.68
C GLU A 174 -14.77 -9.20 10.91
N PRO A 175 -14.22 -10.46 10.95
CA PRO A 175 -12.86 -10.72 10.49
C PRO A 175 -12.69 -10.84 8.95
N ASN A 176 -13.77 -10.99 8.19
CA ASN A 176 -13.70 -11.37 6.77
C ASN A 176 -13.76 -10.20 5.78
N GLY A 177 -14.42 -9.09 6.18
CA GLY A 177 -14.76 -7.98 5.30
C GLY A 177 -16.02 -8.23 4.47
N LEU A 178 -16.95 -9.04 4.98
CA LEU A 178 -18.28 -9.23 4.39
C LEU A 178 -19.25 -8.12 4.79
N SER A 179 -19.04 -7.52 5.96
CA SER A 179 -19.82 -6.42 6.48
C SER A 179 -19.45 -5.11 5.79
N GLN A 180 -20.47 -4.33 5.41
CA GLN A 180 -20.29 -2.95 4.93
C GLN A 180 -19.73 -2.00 5.99
N TYR A 181 -19.77 -2.41 7.26
CA TYR A 181 -19.25 -1.64 8.40
C TYR A 181 -17.75 -1.92 8.68
N ASN A 182 -17.11 -2.79 7.91
CA ASN A 182 -15.66 -2.85 7.85
C ASN A 182 -15.16 -1.74 6.93
N VAL A 183 -14.83 -0.61 7.51
CA VAL A 183 -14.52 0.62 6.77
C VAL A 183 -13.12 1.14 7.10
N SER A 184 -12.55 1.88 6.17
CA SER A 184 -11.29 2.62 6.34
C SER A 184 -11.17 3.69 5.25
N THR A 185 -10.10 4.47 5.31
CA THR A 185 -9.67 5.35 4.21
C THR A 185 -8.49 4.73 3.47
N ALA A 186 -8.25 5.14 2.23
CA ALA A 186 -7.09 4.67 1.49
C ALA A 186 -5.79 5.03 2.24
N ARG A 187 -5.72 6.24 2.82
CA ARG A 187 -4.58 6.71 3.62
C ARG A 187 -4.33 5.84 4.84
N GLU A 188 -5.35 5.57 5.63
CA GLU A 188 -5.19 4.75 6.84
C GLU A 188 -4.84 3.31 6.50
N TYR A 189 -5.37 2.80 5.38
CA TYR A 189 -5.14 1.41 4.98
C TYR A 189 -3.69 1.13 4.57
N THR A 190 -2.89 2.15 4.19
CA THR A 190 -1.44 1.98 4.00
C THR A 190 -0.76 1.50 5.27
N LYS A 191 -1.17 2.02 6.44
CA LYS A 191 -0.61 1.62 7.73
C LYS A 191 -0.95 0.16 8.07
N VAL A 192 -2.18 -0.29 7.75
CA VAL A 192 -2.58 -1.69 7.94
C VAL A 192 -1.71 -2.62 7.08
N MET A 193 -1.46 -2.25 5.81
CA MET A 193 -0.59 -3.03 4.93
C MET A 193 0.85 -3.07 5.44
N LEU A 194 1.38 -1.93 5.88
CA LEU A 194 2.73 -1.85 6.45
C LEU A 194 2.86 -2.69 7.72
N GLU A 195 1.87 -2.65 8.61
CA GLU A 195 1.88 -3.46 9.82
C GLU A 195 1.81 -4.96 9.51
N ALA A 196 0.94 -5.38 8.58
CA ALA A 196 0.89 -6.77 8.13
C ALA A 196 2.23 -7.22 7.54
N SER A 197 2.94 -6.35 6.84
CA SER A 197 4.23 -6.64 6.22
C SER A 197 5.38 -6.82 7.22
N ARG A 198 5.20 -6.45 8.48
CA ARG A 198 6.20 -6.72 9.54
C ARG A 198 6.30 -8.20 9.91
N PHE A 199 5.31 -9.01 9.52
CA PHE A 199 5.32 -10.45 9.74
C PHE A 199 5.87 -11.17 8.50
N PRO A 200 7.09 -11.74 8.54
CA PRO A 200 7.70 -12.38 7.38
C PRO A 200 6.84 -13.50 6.77
N ILE A 201 6.14 -14.26 7.62
CA ILE A 201 5.26 -15.34 7.16
C ILE A 201 4.06 -14.81 6.36
N LEU A 202 3.49 -13.66 6.74
CA LEU A 202 2.38 -13.06 5.99
C LEU A 202 2.87 -12.57 4.62
N ASN A 203 4.07 -11.98 4.54
CA ASN A 203 4.68 -11.57 3.28
C ASN A 203 4.90 -12.77 2.36
N GLN A 204 5.51 -13.84 2.88
CA GLN A 204 5.74 -15.07 2.12
C GLN A 204 4.43 -15.61 1.53
N ILE A 205 3.35 -15.65 2.31
CA ILE A 205 2.04 -16.10 1.85
C ILE A 205 1.50 -15.16 0.76
N MET A 206 1.56 -13.84 0.96
CA MET A 206 1.02 -12.86 0.03
C MET A 206 1.79 -12.79 -1.31
N GLN A 207 3.08 -13.11 -1.31
CA GLN A 207 3.92 -13.21 -2.51
C GLN A 207 3.73 -14.52 -3.29
N THR A 208 3.13 -15.54 -2.66
CA THR A 208 3.00 -16.86 -3.26
C THR A 208 1.87 -16.88 -4.28
N LYS A 209 2.17 -17.20 -5.54
CA LYS A 209 1.19 -17.24 -6.65
C LYS A 209 0.28 -18.45 -6.56
N LYS A 210 0.82 -19.62 -6.24
CA LYS A 210 0.08 -20.88 -6.07
C LYS A 210 0.74 -21.71 -4.97
N ASP A 211 -0.08 -22.41 -4.18
CA ASP A 211 0.38 -23.32 -3.15
C ASP A 211 -0.64 -24.44 -2.94
N VAL A 212 -0.34 -25.35 -2.03
CA VAL A 212 -1.21 -26.44 -1.64
C VAL A 212 -1.43 -26.39 -0.13
N ILE A 213 -2.70 -26.44 0.28
CA ILE A 213 -3.09 -26.62 1.67
C ILE A 213 -3.53 -28.07 1.89
N THR A 214 -3.39 -28.58 3.12
CA THR A 214 -3.72 -29.97 3.44
C THR A 214 -4.88 -30.01 4.42
N ALA A 215 -5.96 -30.68 4.03
CA ALA A 215 -7.07 -31.03 4.89
C ALA A 215 -6.84 -32.42 5.53
N TRP A 216 -7.16 -32.56 6.82
CA TRP A 216 -6.97 -33.77 7.60
C TRP A 216 -8.29 -34.25 8.22
N LYS A 217 -8.60 -35.53 8.11
CA LYS A 217 -9.77 -36.14 8.75
C LYS A 217 -9.56 -37.64 8.99
N ASN A 218 -9.70 -38.10 10.23
CA ASN A 218 -9.66 -39.52 10.59
C ASN A 218 -8.44 -40.27 10.00
N GLY A 219 -7.22 -39.68 10.15
CA GLY A 219 -5.99 -40.27 9.63
C GLY A 219 -5.78 -40.15 8.11
N ARG A 220 -6.74 -39.56 7.38
CA ARG A 220 -6.65 -39.31 5.95
C ARG A 220 -6.29 -37.86 5.71
N SER A 221 -5.54 -37.58 4.62
CA SER A 221 -5.25 -36.26 4.17
C SER A 221 -5.71 -36.02 2.73
N GLN A 222 -6.07 -34.75 2.43
CA GLN A 222 -6.44 -34.32 1.10
C GLN A 222 -5.69 -33.02 0.77
N LYS A 223 -5.01 -32.98 -0.37
CA LYS A 223 -4.35 -31.78 -0.87
C LYS A 223 -5.33 -30.92 -1.66
N ILE A 224 -5.33 -29.61 -1.38
CA ILE A 224 -6.20 -28.63 -2.02
C ILE A 224 -5.32 -27.53 -2.60
N SER A 225 -5.33 -27.36 -3.91
CA SER A 225 -4.59 -26.28 -4.57
C SER A 225 -5.25 -24.93 -4.28
N VAL A 226 -4.46 -23.94 -3.88
CA VAL A 226 -4.87 -22.54 -3.66
C VAL A 226 -4.07 -21.62 -4.56
N GLY A 227 -4.77 -20.74 -5.28
CA GLY A 227 -4.15 -19.71 -6.11
C GLY A 227 -4.38 -18.34 -5.49
N ASN A 228 -3.43 -17.44 -5.67
CA ASN A 228 -3.57 -16.06 -5.22
C ASN A 228 -4.54 -15.29 -6.12
N THR A 229 -5.32 -14.40 -5.53
CA THR A 229 -6.24 -13.50 -6.23
C THR A 229 -5.54 -12.29 -6.84
N ASP A 230 -4.28 -12.05 -6.48
CA ASP A 230 -3.45 -11.03 -7.11
C ASP A 230 -2.87 -11.55 -8.43
N VAL A 231 -3.30 -10.93 -9.53
CA VAL A 231 -2.86 -11.29 -10.90
C VAL A 231 -1.52 -10.66 -11.28
N LEU A 232 -0.95 -9.79 -10.43
CA LEU A 232 0.33 -9.13 -10.68
C LEU A 232 1.52 -10.02 -10.32
N LEU A 233 1.29 -11.04 -9.49
CA LEU A 233 2.34 -11.98 -9.06
C LEU A 233 2.97 -12.72 -10.25
N GLY A 234 4.28 -12.51 -10.41
CA GLY A 234 5.07 -13.04 -11.52
C GLY A 234 4.91 -12.27 -12.84
N ARG A 235 4.30 -11.06 -12.82
CA ARG A 235 4.30 -10.15 -13.96
C ARG A 235 5.67 -9.51 -14.12
N LYS A 236 6.22 -9.51 -15.31
CA LYS A 236 7.52 -8.87 -15.63
C LYS A 236 7.48 -7.38 -15.25
N GLY A 237 8.51 -6.92 -14.54
CA GLY A 237 8.66 -5.54 -14.12
C GLY A 237 7.83 -5.15 -12.88
N VAL A 238 7.18 -6.11 -12.20
CA VAL A 238 6.44 -5.88 -10.96
C VAL A 238 7.01 -6.77 -9.86
N ASP A 239 7.58 -6.16 -8.83
CA ASP A 239 8.12 -6.85 -7.65
C ASP A 239 7.18 -6.66 -6.46
N VAL A 240 6.31 -7.63 -6.24
CA VAL A 240 5.29 -7.62 -5.18
C VAL A 240 5.92 -8.10 -3.88
N ILE A 241 5.98 -7.22 -2.86
CA ILE A 241 6.41 -7.57 -1.49
C ILE A 241 5.23 -8.14 -0.70
N ALA A 242 4.05 -7.53 -0.83
CA ALA A 242 2.82 -7.98 -0.19
C ALA A 242 1.62 -7.42 -0.95
N ALA A 243 0.54 -8.18 -1.07
CA ALA A 243 -0.67 -7.68 -1.71
C ALA A 243 -1.93 -8.37 -1.20
N LYS A 244 -3.05 -7.66 -1.23
CA LYS A 244 -4.37 -8.21 -0.91
C LYS A 244 -5.45 -7.58 -1.77
N THR A 245 -6.37 -8.42 -2.26
CA THR A 245 -7.56 -8.01 -2.99
C THR A 245 -8.81 -8.08 -2.11
N GLY A 246 -9.82 -7.27 -2.41
CA GLY A 246 -11.13 -7.32 -1.80
C GLY A 246 -12.24 -7.10 -2.83
N TYR A 247 -13.42 -7.64 -2.56
CA TYR A 247 -14.64 -7.36 -3.28
C TYR A 247 -15.86 -7.69 -2.44
N THR A 248 -16.80 -6.79 -2.43
CA THR A 248 -18.23 -7.00 -2.14
C THR A 248 -19.01 -6.07 -3.06
N ASP A 249 -20.32 -6.29 -3.22
CA ASP A 249 -21.15 -5.43 -4.07
C ASP A 249 -21.17 -3.96 -3.60
N ILE A 250 -21.02 -3.73 -2.29
CA ILE A 250 -21.01 -2.38 -1.69
C ILE A 250 -19.61 -1.76 -1.77
N ALA A 251 -18.57 -2.51 -1.40
CA ALA A 251 -17.19 -2.01 -1.43
C ALA A 251 -16.64 -1.86 -2.85
N ARG A 252 -17.22 -2.56 -3.81
CA ARG A 252 -16.68 -2.75 -5.15
C ARG A 252 -15.30 -3.42 -5.08
N TYR A 253 -14.45 -3.28 -6.08
CA TYR A 253 -13.14 -3.91 -6.11
C TYR A 253 -12.11 -3.06 -5.38
N CYS A 254 -11.46 -3.67 -4.37
CA CYS A 254 -10.41 -3.07 -3.57
C CYS A 254 -9.09 -3.79 -3.80
N PHE A 255 -7.97 -3.06 -3.67
CA PHE A 255 -6.64 -3.60 -3.81
C PHE A 255 -5.65 -2.81 -2.96
N THR A 256 -4.76 -3.49 -2.26
CA THR A 256 -3.59 -2.89 -1.60
C THR A 256 -2.35 -3.70 -1.91
N ILE A 257 -1.22 -3.01 -2.07
CA ILE A 257 0.05 -3.61 -2.46
C ILE A 257 1.23 -2.83 -1.90
N LEU A 258 2.24 -3.56 -1.43
CA LEU A 258 3.62 -3.08 -1.30
C LEU A 258 4.40 -3.56 -2.52
N ASN A 259 4.93 -2.63 -3.29
CA ASN A 259 5.67 -2.90 -4.50
C ASN A 259 7.07 -2.30 -4.41
N ARG A 260 8.10 -3.08 -4.77
CA ARG A 260 9.45 -2.57 -4.94
C ARG A 260 9.61 -2.03 -6.36
N LEU A 261 10.15 -0.85 -6.47
CA LEU A 261 10.45 -0.21 -7.75
C LEU A 261 11.85 -0.60 -8.24
N VAL A 262 12.20 -0.20 -9.45
CA VAL A 262 13.47 -0.56 -10.12
C VAL A 262 14.70 -0.02 -9.35
N ASP A 263 14.56 1.11 -8.67
CA ASP A 263 15.59 1.73 -7.83
C ASP A 263 15.70 1.12 -6.42
N ASN A 264 15.01 -0.01 -6.17
CA ASN A 264 14.85 -0.65 -4.86
C ASN A 264 14.04 0.14 -3.82
N SER A 265 13.51 1.31 -4.14
CA SER A 265 12.54 1.98 -3.26
C SER A 265 11.25 1.17 -3.16
N THR A 266 10.56 1.30 -2.04
CA THR A 266 9.29 0.60 -1.80
C THR A 266 8.16 1.61 -1.72
N VAL A 267 7.07 1.32 -2.43
CA VAL A 267 5.85 2.11 -2.39
C VAL A 267 4.67 1.28 -1.88
N ALA A 268 3.87 1.89 -1.00
CA ALA A 268 2.58 1.37 -0.60
C ALA A 268 1.49 2.00 -1.47
N MET A 269 0.63 1.19 -2.06
CA MET A 269 -0.49 1.67 -2.86
C MET A 269 -1.79 1.05 -2.36
N VAL A 270 -2.84 1.86 -2.29
CA VAL A 270 -4.20 1.43 -1.94
C VAL A 270 -5.17 1.98 -2.96
N PHE A 271 -6.04 1.12 -3.48
CA PHE A 271 -7.11 1.43 -4.42
C PHE A 271 -8.43 0.88 -3.88
N LEU A 272 -9.42 1.75 -3.64
CA LEU A 272 -10.72 1.38 -3.10
C LEU A 272 -11.83 1.77 -4.08
N GLY A 273 -12.87 0.94 -4.16
CA GLY A 273 -14.09 1.24 -4.89
C GLY A 273 -13.93 1.25 -6.42
N ALA A 274 -13.10 0.39 -7.00
CA ALA A 274 -13.02 0.25 -8.45
C ALA A 274 -14.25 -0.51 -9.01
N GLU A 275 -14.86 -0.03 -10.09
CA GLU A 275 -16.08 -0.61 -10.64
C GLU A 275 -15.88 -1.99 -11.30
N GLY A 276 -14.70 -2.27 -11.86
CA GLY A 276 -14.44 -3.52 -12.58
C GLY A 276 -13.38 -4.39 -11.92
N LYS A 277 -13.51 -5.70 -12.06
CA LYS A 277 -12.59 -6.70 -11.50
C LYS A 277 -11.12 -6.42 -11.86
N HIS A 278 -10.85 -6.02 -13.10
CA HIS A 278 -9.51 -5.73 -13.60
C HIS A 278 -9.13 -4.25 -13.47
N THR A 279 -10.08 -3.37 -13.20
CA THR A 279 -9.87 -1.92 -13.14
C THR A 279 -8.85 -1.53 -12.07
N ARG A 280 -8.93 -2.12 -10.87
CA ARG A 280 -7.94 -1.90 -9.78
C ARG A 280 -6.50 -2.25 -10.17
N PHE A 281 -6.30 -3.29 -11.01
CA PHE A 281 -4.98 -3.66 -11.54
C PHE A 281 -4.55 -2.76 -12.70
N GLY A 282 -5.52 -2.26 -13.47
CA GLY A 282 -5.28 -1.23 -14.48
C GLY A 282 -4.85 0.09 -13.83
N ASP A 283 -5.47 0.47 -12.71
CA ASP A 283 -5.09 1.64 -11.92
C ASP A 283 -3.67 1.49 -11.38
N PHE A 284 -3.34 0.34 -10.78
CA PHE A 284 -1.97 0.02 -10.39
C PHE A 284 -1.00 0.18 -11.56
N SER A 285 -1.31 -0.40 -12.72
CA SER A 285 -0.41 -0.37 -13.88
C SER A 285 -0.16 1.05 -14.39
N ARG A 286 -1.17 1.93 -14.38
CA ARG A 286 -1.02 3.34 -14.77
C ARG A 286 -0.14 4.11 -13.80
N VAL A 287 -0.37 3.90 -12.48
CA VAL A 287 0.43 4.53 -11.43
C VAL A 287 1.86 4.01 -11.44
N HIS A 288 2.05 2.70 -11.56
CA HIS A 288 3.38 2.08 -11.62
C HIS A 288 4.20 2.57 -12.82
N LYS A 289 3.58 2.69 -14.00
CA LYS A 289 4.21 3.26 -15.18
C LYS A 289 4.63 4.72 -14.95
N TRP A 290 3.71 5.54 -14.42
CA TRP A 290 3.98 6.94 -14.11
C TRP A 290 5.12 7.14 -13.11
N LEU A 291 5.19 6.30 -12.06
CA LEU A 291 6.30 6.31 -11.12
C LEU A 291 7.63 5.97 -11.80
N SER A 292 7.63 4.94 -12.66
CA SER A 292 8.83 4.53 -13.39
C SER A 292 9.33 5.62 -14.34
N GLU A 293 8.44 6.37 -14.99
CA GLU A 293 8.77 7.49 -15.86
C GLU A 293 9.37 8.66 -15.05
N ARG A 294 8.77 9.05 -13.93
CA ARG A 294 9.32 10.10 -13.04
C ARG A 294 10.70 9.76 -12.51
N MET A 295 10.91 8.52 -12.15
CA MET A 295 12.22 8.09 -11.66
C MET A 295 13.27 8.11 -12.75
N ALA A 296 12.93 7.68 -13.97
CA ALA A 296 13.84 7.73 -15.10
C ALA A 296 14.27 9.17 -15.42
N GLU A 297 13.36 10.14 -15.32
CA GLU A 297 13.67 11.56 -15.48
C GLU A 297 14.58 12.08 -14.37
N TYR A 298 14.28 11.75 -13.10
CA TYR A 298 15.12 12.16 -11.96
C TYR A 298 16.57 11.66 -12.10
N PHE A 299 16.79 10.41 -12.50
CA PHE A 299 18.13 9.88 -12.71
C PHE A 299 18.83 10.46 -13.96
N ALA A 300 18.09 10.83 -14.99
CA ALA A 300 18.66 11.50 -16.15
C ALA A 300 19.15 12.91 -15.80
N ASP A 301 18.41 13.64 -14.97
CA ASP A 301 18.80 14.98 -14.50
C ASP A 301 20.03 14.93 -13.58
N GLU A 302 20.15 13.93 -12.69
CA GLU A 302 21.33 13.76 -11.85
C GLU A 302 22.60 13.43 -12.67
N GLN A 303 22.48 12.60 -13.70
CA GLN A 303 23.63 12.27 -14.57
C GLN A 303 24.08 13.50 -15.37
N SER A 304 23.15 14.28 -15.89
CA SER A 304 23.49 15.52 -16.60
C SER A 304 24.13 16.57 -15.67
N ALA A 305 23.69 16.68 -14.42
CA ALA A 305 24.29 17.59 -13.44
C ALA A 305 25.75 17.22 -13.06
N VAL A 306 26.08 15.93 -13.06
CA VAL A 306 27.44 15.44 -12.78
C VAL A 306 28.38 15.69 -13.95
N GLU A 307 27.90 15.57 -15.21
CA GLU A 307 28.72 15.81 -16.41
C GLU A 307 29.07 17.29 -16.60
N PHE A 308 28.29 18.22 -16.07
CA PHE A 308 28.55 19.69 -16.16
C PHE A 308 29.27 20.26 -14.94
N GLY A 309 29.57 19.44 -13.90
CA GLY A 309 30.23 19.86 -12.65
C GLY A 309 31.73 19.56 -12.59
N THR A 310 32.34 19.05 -13.66
CA THR A 310 33.78 18.86 -13.85
C THR A 310 34.33 19.84 -14.87
#